data_0815a072413f7483ed12157eb5c0bbb4
#
_entry.id   0815a072413f7483ed12157eb5c0bbb4
#
_cell.length_a   1.000
_cell.length_b   1.000
_cell.length_c   1.000
_cell.angle_alpha   90.00
_cell.angle_beta   90.00
_cell.angle_gamma   90.00
#
_symmetry.space_group_name_H-M   'P 1'
#
loop_
_entity.id
_entity.type
_entity.pdbx_description
1 polymer ?
#
loop_
_entity_poly.entity_id
_entity_poly.type
_entity_poly.pdbx_seq_one_letter_code
_entity_poly.pdbx_strand_id
1 'polypeptide(L)'
;RILRRAAELGFPVFIHPMDLEGISFMDKGSMGAFGWPFDTSLAVWRMMVGGVFDEISGLRVVLHHMGGMIPFFRHRINQRLKKYTEFNRRLEDYVKQMYVDTAVDGESVADLMVAYSLFGPRNILFGSDWPYIDPQASIGGNMAAIRAAPIPDVEKEMILGGNAEELLGIR
;
A
#
# COMPACT_ATOMS: atom_id res chain seq x y z
N ARG A 1 -9.22 14.24 -13.47
CA ARG A 1 -9.77 15.40 -12.73
C ARG A 1 -9.74 15.18 -11.22
N ILE A 2 -10.35 14.10 -10.70
CA ILE A 2 -10.45 13.84 -9.23
C ILE A 2 -9.08 13.80 -8.57
N LEU A 3 -8.12 13.00 -9.08
CA LEU A 3 -6.78 12.88 -8.51
C LEU A 3 -6.02 14.22 -8.46
N ARG A 4 -6.14 15.06 -9.50
CA ARG A 4 -5.53 16.41 -9.49
C ARG A 4 -6.15 17.27 -8.39
N ARG A 5 -7.47 17.23 -8.25
CA ARG A 5 -8.15 18.02 -7.22
C ARG A 5 -7.80 17.56 -5.81
N ALA A 6 -7.68 16.25 -5.58
CA ALA A 6 -7.21 15.72 -4.31
C ALA A 6 -5.79 16.20 -3.98
N ALA A 7 -4.87 16.14 -4.95
CA ALA A 7 -3.51 16.63 -4.80
C ALA A 7 -3.45 18.14 -4.50
N GLU A 8 -4.22 18.97 -5.24
CA GLU A 8 -4.33 20.42 -5.01
C GLU A 8 -4.83 20.76 -3.60
N LEU A 9 -5.74 19.97 -3.06
CA LEU A 9 -6.28 20.13 -1.71
C LEU A 9 -5.42 19.48 -0.63
N GLY A 10 -4.37 18.76 -1.01
CA GLY A 10 -3.52 18.02 -0.08
C GLY A 10 -4.19 16.78 0.52
N PHE A 11 -5.26 16.27 -0.06
CA PHE A 11 -5.93 15.06 0.42
C PHE A 11 -5.27 13.78 -0.13
N PRO A 12 -4.99 12.78 0.71
CA PRO A 12 -4.59 11.47 0.25
C PRO A 12 -5.78 10.75 -0.42
N VAL A 13 -5.47 9.92 -1.41
CA VAL A 13 -6.44 9.08 -2.10
C VAL A 13 -6.25 7.64 -1.67
N PHE A 14 -7.26 7.05 -1.05
CA PHE A 14 -7.25 5.65 -0.64
C PHE A 14 -7.76 4.78 -1.79
N ILE A 15 -6.97 3.77 -2.16
CA ILE A 15 -7.30 2.80 -3.21
C ILE A 15 -7.57 1.46 -2.54
N HIS A 16 -8.85 1.08 -2.48
CA HIS A 16 -9.26 -0.24 -2.04
C HIS A 16 -9.54 -1.14 -3.26
N PRO A 17 -9.08 -2.41 -3.25
CA PRO A 17 -9.37 -3.34 -4.33
C PRO A 17 -10.84 -3.71 -4.40
N MET A 18 -11.24 -4.17 -5.57
CA MET A 18 -12.58 -4.69 -5.82
C MET A 18 -12.51 -6.14 -6.29
N ASP A 19 -13.65 -6.82 -6.22
CA ASP A 19 -13.77 -8.15 -6.79
C ASP A 19 -13.57 -8.12 -8.30
N LEU A 20 -12.78 -9.05 -8.79
CA LEU A 20 -12.47 -9.18 -10.21
C LEU A 20 -13.60 -9.94 -10.90
N GLU A 21 -14.56 -9.21 -11.49
CA GLU A 21 -15.68 -9.80 -12.22
C GLU A 21 -15.20 -10.63 -13.43
N GLY A 22 -15.90 -11.73 -13.70
CA GLY A 22 -15.65 -12.59 -14.87
C GLY A 22 -14.43 -13.49 -14.77
N ILE A 23 -13.77 -13.55 -13.61
CA ILE A 23 -12.63 -14.45 -13.38
C ILE A 23 -13.09 -15.71 -12.66
N SER A 24 -13.38 -16.76 -13.42
CA SER A 24 -14.01 -18.00 -12.93
C SER A 24 -13.16 -18.83 -11.96
N PHE A 25 -11.85 -18.55 -11.85
CA PHE A 25 -10.97 -19.26 -10.92
C PHE A 25 -10.88 -18.57 -9.53
N MET A 26 -11.54 -17.44 -9.35
CA MET A 26 -11.58 -16.73 -8.07
C MET A 26 -12.72 -17.23 -7.19
N ASP A 27 -12.56 -18.44 -6.68
CA ASP A 27 -13.51 -19.13 -5.80
C ASP A 27 -12.92 -19.45 -4.42
N LYS A 28 -13.73 -19.94 -3.49
CA LYS A 28 -13.30 -20.47 -2.19
C LYS A 28 -12.31 -19.58 -1.41
N GLY A 29 -12.54 -18.27 -1.39
CA GLY A 29 -11.67 -17.32 -0.70
C GLY A 29 -10.43 -16.88 -1.50
N SER A 30 -10.23 -17.36 -2.71
CA SER A 30 -9.11 -16.97 -3.55
C SER A 30 -9.13 -15.49 -3.93
N MET A 31 -10.30 -14.86 -3.93
CA MET A 31 -10.42 -13.41 -4.14
C MET A 31 -9.69 -12.64 -3.03
N GLY A 32 -9.94 -12.94 -1.76
CA GLY A 32 -9.23 -12.31 -0.65
C GLY A 32 -7.72 -12.61 -0.66
N ALA A 33 -7.35 -13.88 -0.94
CA ALA A 33 -5.96 -14.30 -0.90
C ALA A 33 -5.12 -13.74 -2.07
N PHE A 34 -5.69 -13.64 -3.27
CA PHE A 34 -4.94 -13.30 -4.49
C PHE A 34 -5.58 -12.17 -5.31
N GLY A 35 -6.91 -12.14 -5.40
CA GLY A 35 -7.64 -11.22 -6.26
C GLY A 35 -7.43 -9.78 -5.84
N TRP A 36 -7.67 -9.45 -4.59
CA TRP A 36 -7.50 -8.08 -4.08
C TRP A 36 -6.05 -7.60 -4.12
N PRO A 37 -5.03 -8.37 -3.67
CA PRO A 37 -3.64 -7.99 -3.87
C PRO A 37 -3.26 -7.78 -5.33
N PHE A 38 -3.81 -8.60 -6.24
CA PHE A 38 -3.60 -8.45 -7.68
C PHE A 38 -4.24 -7.17 -8.23
N ASP A 39 -5.50 -6.89 -7.88
CA ASP A 39 -6.22 -5.69 -8.33
C ASP A 39 -5.51 -4.40 -7.89
N THR A 40 -5.13 -4.31 -6.61
CA THR A 40 -4.32 -3.19 -6.09
C THR A 40 -3.04 -3.02 -6.90
N SER A 41 -2.31 -4.11 -7.14
CA SER A 41 -1.05 -4.08 -7.88
C SER A 41 -1.23 -3.65 -9.33
N LEU A 42 -2.30 -4.10 -9.97
CA LEU A 42 -2.64 -3.73 -11.34
C LEU A 42 -3.06 -2.26 -11.45
N ALA A 43 -3.84 -1.74 -10.50
CA ALA A 43 -4.22 -0.35 -10.44
C ALA A 43 -2.99 0.56 -10.37
N VAL A 44 -2.07 0.28 -9.45
CA VAL A 44 -0.82 1.04 -9.29
C VAL A 44 0.07 0.92 -10.53
N TRP A 45 0.20 -0.27 -11.10
CA TRP A 45 0.93 -0.46 -12.35
C TRP A 45 0.40 0.46 -13.45
N ARG A 46 -0.92 0.50 -13.64
CA ARG A 46 -1.57 1.37 -14.63
C ARG A 46 -1.34 2.86 -14.35
N MET A 47 -1.33 3.27 -13.09
CA MET A 47 -1.02 4.65 -12.71
C MET A 47 0.42 5.03 -13.03
N MET A 48 1.38 4.12 -12.79
CA MET A 48 2.80 4.35 -13.14
C MET A 48 2.99 4.44 -14.65
N VAL A 49 2.54 3.44 -15.41
CA VAL A 49 2.75 3.42 -16.87
C VAL A 49 1.90 4.47 -17.61
N GLY A 50 0.78 4.88 -17.03
CA GLY A 50 -0.07 5.95 -17.54
C GLY A 50 0.40 7.37 -17.16
N GLY A 51 1.53 7.51 -16.46
CA GLY A 51 2.12 8.80 -16.11
C GLY A 51 1.39 9.58 -15.02
N VAL A 52 0.46 8.95 -14.28
CA VAL A 52 -0.36 9.66 -13.28
C VAL A 52 0.49 10.30 -12.20
N PHE A 53 1.48 9.57 -11.71
CA PHE A 53 2.41 10.07 -10.69
C PHE A 53 3.40 11.10 -11.22
N ASP A 54 3.71 11.06 -12.50
CA ASP A 54 4.61 12.00 -13.16
C ASP A 54 3.92 13.32 -13.43
N GLU A 55 2.65 13.28 -13.83
CA GLU A 55 1.83 14.45 -14.10
C GLU A 55 1.29 15.14 -12.83
N ILE A 56 1.16 14.43 -11.72
CA ILE A 56 0.55 14.93 -10.48
C ILE A 56 1.53 14.76 -9.32
N SER A 57 2.53 15.62 -9.24
CA SER A 57 3.64 15.52 -8.29
C SER A 57 3.22 15.56 -6.80
N GLY A 58 2.13 16.24 -6.48
CA GLY A 58 1.58 16.33 -5.13
C GLY A 58 0.60 15.20 -4.75
N LEU A 59 0.37 14.24 -5.65
CA LEU A 59 -0.54 13.13 -5.40
C LEU A 59 0.02 12.22 -4.30
N ARG A 60 -0.81 11.93 -3.30
CA ARG A 60 -0.53 10.96 -2.24
C ARG A 60 -1.57 9.86 -2.31
N VAL A 61 -1.12 8.61 -2.45
CA VAL A 61 -1.99 7.45 -2.60
C VAL A 61 -1.73 6.47 -1.47
N VAL A 62 -2.79 6.01 -0.82
CA VAL A 62 -2.74 4.95 0.20
C VAL A 62 -3.25 3.66 -0.43
N LEU A 63 -2.42 2.64 -0.41
CA LEU A 63 -2.72 1.31 -0.94
C LEU A 63 -3.01 0.37 0.22
N HIS A 64 -4.12 -0.34 0.16
CA HIS A 64 -4.48 -1.29 1.19
C HIS A 64 -3.63 -2.57 1.14
N HIS A 65 -3.66 -3.34 2.23
CA HIS A 65 -3.07 -4.67 2.34
C HIS A 65 -1.58 -4.71 2.02
N MET A 66 -0.79 -3.83 2.71
CA MET A 66 0.67 -3.71 2.53
C MET A 66 1.10 -3.44 1.08
N GLY A 67 0.19 -2.87 0.23
CA GLY A 67 0.47 -2.58 -1.17
C GLY A 67 0.37 -3.78 -2.11
N GLY A 68 -0.32 -4.83 -1.68
CA GLY A 68 -0.59 -6.02 -2.48
C GLY A 68 0.69 -6.76 -2.85
N MET A 69 0.86 -7.06 -4.14
CA MET A 69 2.02 -7.82 -4.64
C MET A 69 3.25 -6.94 -4.93
N ILE A 70 3.13 -5.61 -4.84
CA ILE A 70 4.17 -4.67 -5.30
C ILE A 70 5.50 -4.85 -4.57
N PRO A 71 5.56 -4.96 -3.23
CA PRO A 71 6.83 -5.07 -2.51
C PRO A 71 7.60 -6.34 -2.90
N PHE A 72 6.91 -7.45 -3.04
CA PHE A 72 7.51 -8.72 -3.42
C PHE A 72 8.04 -8.71 -4.88
N PHE A 73 7.30 -8.12 -5.81
CA PHE A 73 7.66 -8.08 -7.23
C PHE A 73 8.50 -6.87 -7.64
N ARG A 74 9.04 -6.07 -6.71
CA ARG A 74 9.76 -4.82 -6.98
C ARG A 74 10.82 -4.91 -8.08
N HIS A 75 11.63 -5.96 -8.09
CA HIS A 75 12.65 -6.14 -9.12
C HIS A 75 12.03 -6.35 -10.51
N ARG A 76 11.02 -7.22 -10.58
CA ARG A 76 10.29 -7.49 -11.84
C ARG A 76 9.59 -6.24 -12.36
N ILE A 77 8.96 -5.46 -11.47
CA ILE A 77 8.31 -4.18 -11.81
C ILE A 77 9.34 -3.22 -12.40
N ASN A 78 10.48 -3.02 -11.77
CA ASN A 78 11.55 -2.15 -12.26
C ASN A 78 12.03 -2.54 -13.67
N GLN A 79 12.17 -3.84 -13.95
CA GLN A 79 12.54 -4.31 -15.30
C GLN A 79 11.46 -3.99 -16.35
N ARG A 80 10.19 -3.98 -15.94
CA ARG A 80 9.08 -3.67 -16.84
C ARG A 80 8.87 -2.17 -17.02
N LEU A 81 9.02 -1.36 -15.98
CA LEU A 81 8.96 0.10 -16.08
C LEU A 81 9.94 0.62 -17.15
N LYS A 82 11.19 0.16 -17.14
CA LYS A 82 12.17 0.50 -18.18
C LYS A 82 11.71 0.25 -19.61
N LYS A 83 10.83 -0.73 -19.81
CA LYS A 83 10.33 -1.12 -21.15
C LYS A 83 9.05 -0.39 -21.54
N TYR A 84 8.20 -0.05 -20.58
CA TYR A 84 6.84 0.40 -20.84
C TYR A 84 6.57 1.85 -20.45
N THR A 85 7.59 2.58 -19.94
CA THR A 85 7.49 4.02 -19.67
C THR A 85 8.65 4.78 -20.28
N GLU A 86 8.42 6.04 -20.65
CA GLU A 86 9.44 6.98 -21.10
C GLU A 86 10.02 7.81 -19.94
N PHE A 87 9.43 7.70 -18.76
CA PHE A 87 9.75 8.54 -17.59
C PHE A 87 11.09 8.20 -16.93
N ASN A 88 11.73 7.10 -17.30
CA ASN A 88 13.01 6.62 -16.78
C ASN A 88 13.11 6.63 -15.24
N ARG A 89 11.99 6.33 -14.57
CA ARG A 89 11.88 6.25 -13.12
C ARG A 89 11.87 4.80 -12.65
N ARG A 90 12.33 4.59 -11.43
CA ARG A 90 12.25 3.31 -10.73
C ARG A 90 11.03 3.28 -9.83
N LEU A 91 10.61 2.10 -9.41
CA LEU A 91 9.52 1.93 -8.43
C LEU A 91 9.79 2.73 -7.15
N GLU A 92 11.03 2.76 -6.69
CA GLU A 92 11.47 3.49 -5.51
C GLU A 92 11.27 5.02 -5.61
N ASP A 93 11.19 5.56 -6.82
CA ASP A 93 10.87 6.97 -7.02
C ASP A 93 9.36 7.24 -6.92
N TYR A 94 8.55 6.30 -7.38
CA TYR A 94 7.09 6.36 -7.27
C TYR A 94 6.60 6.14 -5.84
N VAL A 95 7.29 5.30 -5.06
CA VAL A 95 6.98 5.02 -3.65
C VAL A 95 6.92 6.29 -2.80
N LYS A 96 7.63 7.35 -3.16
CA LYS A 96 7.57 8.65 -2.47
C LYS A 96 6.17 9.29 -2.45
N GLN A 97 5.30 8.87 -3.38
CA GLN A 97 3.90 9.31 -3.49
C GLN A 97 2.91 8.25 -2.99
N MET A 98 3.42 7.10 -2.52
CA MET A 98 2.61 5.96 -2.09
C MET A 98 2.78 5.69 -0.61
N TYR A 99 1.69 5.40 0.04
CA TYR A 99 1.61 4.87 1.40
C TYR A 99 0.95 3.51 1.34
N VAL A 100 1.19 2.69 2.34
CA VAL A 100 0.51 1.40 2.52
C VAL A 100 -0.01 1.27 3.93
N ASP A 101 -1.09 0.51 4.11
CA ASP A 101 -1.54 0.16 5.44
C ASP A 101 -1.17 -1.28 5.82
N THR A 102 -1.35 -1.60 7.08
CA THR A 102 -1.09 -2.93 7.65
C THR A 102 -2.35 -3.80 7.73
N ALA A 103 -3.41 -3.45 7.00
CA ALA A 103 -4.69 -4.15 7.00
C ALA A 103 -4.56 -5.54 6.33
N VAL A 104 -4.06 -6.51 7.08
CA VAL A 104 -3.92 -7.92 6.66
C VAL A 104 -4.43 -8.85 7.76
N ASP A 105 -4.64 -10.12 7.43
CA ASP A 105 -5.14 -11.14 8.34
C ASP A 105 -4.11 -11.54 9.41
N GLY A 106 -3.77 -10.62 10.33
CA GLY A 106 -3.10 -11.01 11.55
C GLY A 106 -1.60 -10.73 11.70
N GLU A 107 -0.94 -11.51 12.53
CA GLU A 107 0.36 -11.24 13.15
C GLU A 107 1.57 -11.51 12.25
N SER A 108 1.59 -11.02 11.00
CA SER A 108 2.70 -11.32 10.09
C SER A 108 3.81 -10.26 10.12
N VAL A 109 4.81 -10.47 10.97
CA VAL A 109 6.05 -9.69 10.95
C VAL A 109 6.75 -9.82 9.59
N ALA A 110 6.69 -11.00 8.95
CA ALA A 110 7.34 -11.24 7.66
C ALA A 110 6.75 -10.35 6.56
N ASP A 111 5.43 -10.26 6.46
CA ASP A 111 4.76 -9.43 5.46
C ASP A 111 5.01 -7.94 5.71
N LEU A 112 4.96 -7.52 6.97
CA LEU A 112 5.35 -6.16 7.35
C LEU A 112 6.78 -5.83 6.90
N MET A 113 7.74 -6.74 7.10
CA MET A 113 9.13 -6.51 6.70
C MET A 113 9.33 -6.48 5.18
N VAL A 114 8.53 -7.22 4.42
CA VAL A 114 8.51 -7.13 2.94
C VAL A 114 8.03 -5.74 2.52
N ALA A 115 6.93 -5.24 3.06
CA ALA A 115 6.44 -3.89 2.80
C ALA A 115 7.45 -2.82 3.25
N TYR A 116 7.97 -2.94 4.48
CA TYR A 116 8.97 -2.04 5.05
C TYR A 116 10.23 -1.91 4.17
N SER A 117 10.69 -3.00 3.59
CA SER A 117 11.88 -3.02 2.73
C SER A 117 11.75 -2.16 1.46
N LEU A 118 10.54 -1.85 1.03
CA LEU A 118 10.26 -1.02 -0.14
C LEU A 118 9.77 0.38 0.24
N PHE A 119 8.77 0.46 1.11
CA PHE A 119 8.10 1.72 1.44
C PHE A 119 8.82 2.52 2.53
N GLY A 120 9.61 1.84 3.36
CA GLY A 120 10.26 2.44 4.53
C GLY A 120 9.24 2.80 5.63
N PRO A 121 9.74 3.21 6.82
CA PRO A 121 8.90 3.43 7.99
C PRO A 121 7.90 4.58 7.84
N ARG A 122 8.22 5.62 7.05
CA ARG A 122 7.39 6.82 6.90
C ARG A 122 6.15 6.63 6.03
N ASN A 123 6.14 5.60 5.20
CA ASN A 123 5.09 5.36 4.23
C ASN A 123 4.21 4.15 4.59
N ILE A 124 4.32 3.65 5.82
CA ILE A 124 3.47 2.58 6.35
C ILE A 124 2.53 3.17 7.41
N LEU A 125 1.24 2.87 7.28
CA LEU A 125 0.18 3.32 8.18
C LEU A 125 -0.39 2.10 8.91
N PHE A 126 -0.83 2.27 10.16
CA PHE A 126 -1.63 1.26 10.82
C PHE A 126 -3.01 1.19 10.16
N GLY A 127 -3.43 0.00 9.77
CA GLY A 127 -4.78 -0.31 9.29
C GLY A 127 -5.26 -1.64 9.85
N SER A 128 -6.56 -1.80 10.06
CA SER A 128 -7.16 -2.96 10.72
C SER A 128 -8.09 -3.79 9.84
N ASP A 129 -8.61 -3.22 8.79
CA ASP A 129 -9.67 -3.81 7.97
C ASP A 129 -10.95 -4.19 8.76
N TRP A 130 -11.10 -3.62 9.98
CA TRP A 130 -12.33 -3.79 10.73
C TRP A 130 -13.51 -3.08 10.03
N PRO A 131 -14.73 -3.68 9.94
CA PRO A 131 -15.21 -4.88 10.64
C PRO A 131 -15.13 -6.19 9.85
N TYR A 132 -14.40 -6.24 8.75
CA TYR A 132 -14.34 -7.42 7.87
C TYR A 132 -13.49 -8.55 8.46
N ILE A 133 -12.52 -8.21 9.30
CA ILE A 133 -11.68 -9.14 10.03
C ILE A 133 -12.02 -9.05 11.53
N ASP A 134 -11.90 -10.17 12.24
CA ASP A 134 -12.08 -10.20 13.70
C ASP A 134 -11.19 -9.16 14.40
N PRO A 135 -11.73 -8.34 15.33
CA PRO A 135 -10.97 -7.26 15.97
C PRO A 135 -9.70 -7.73 16.69
N GLN A 136 -9.72 -8.93 17.26
CA GLN A 136 -8.54 -9.48 17.94
C GLN A 136 -7.43 -9.78 16.95
N ALA A 137 -7.77 -10.36 15.80
CA ALA A 137 -6.80 -10.66 14.73
C ALA A 137 -6.35 -9.38 14.01
N SER A 138 -7.28 -8.51 13.63
CA SER A 138 -6.98 -7.33 12.83
C SER A 138 -6.31 -6.19 13.61
N ILE A 139 -6.87 -5.80 14.74
CA ILE A 139 -6.30 -4.72 15.55
C ILE A 139 -5.16 -5.26 16.41
N GLY A 140 -5.46 -6.29 17.23
CA GLY A 140 -4.49 -6.88 18.15
C GLY A 140 -3.29 -7.48 17.42
N GLY A 141 -3.53 -8.30 16.40
CA GLY A 141 -2.50 -8.98 15.62
C GLY A 141 -1.60 -8.04 14.85
N ASN A 142 -2.18 -7.05 14.14
CA ASN A 142 -1.37 -6.06 13.41
C ASN A 142 -0.52 -5.20 14.34
N MET A 143 -1.07 -4.79 15.50
CA MET A 143 -0.29 -4.08 16.53
C MET A 143 0.83 -4.94 17.10
N ALA A 144 0.57 -6.23 17.36
CA ALA A 144 1.58 -7.17 17.85
C ALA A 144 2.70 -7.36 16.83
N ALA A 145 2.37 -7.52 15.54
CA ALA A 145 3.35 -7.63 14.47
C ALA A 145 4.26 -6.40 14.38
N ILE A 146 3.69 -5.19 14.45
CA ILE A 146 4.48 -3.95 14.43
C ILE A 146 5.41 -3.87 15.65
N ARG A 147 4.90 -4.19 16.84
CA ARG A 147 5.71 -4.17 18.07
C ARG A 147 6.84 -5.21 18.07
N ALA A 148 6.59 -6.38 17.48
CA ALA A 148 7.57 -7.46 17.37
C ALA A 148 8.58 -7.28 16.22
N ALA A 149 8.31 -6.36 15.28
CA ALA A 149 9.18 -6.13 14.14
C ALA A 149 10.60 -5.71 14.58
N PRO A 150 11.66 -6.21 13.92
CA PRO A 150 13.05 -5.87 14.23
C PRO A 150 13.44 -4.49 13.65
N ILE A 151 12.70 -3.46 14.02
CA ILE A 151 12.90 -2.05 13.62
C ILE A 151 12.98 -1.17 14.87
N PRO A 152 13.54 0.05 14.79
CA PRO A 152 13.61 0.98 15.90
C PRO A 152 12.24 1.32 16.49
N ASP A 153 12.13 1.49 17.80
CA ASP A 153 10.87 1.80 18.46
C ASP A 153 10.23 3.11 17.97
N VAL A 154 11.04 4.12 17.63
CA VAL A 154 10.55 5.35 17.03
C VAL A 154 9.81 5.11 15.70
N GLU A 155 10.25 4.14 14.91
CA GLU A 155 9.61 3.79 13.65
C GLU A 155 8.32 2.97 13.86
N LYS A 156 8.27 2.17 14.93
CA LYS A 156 7.02 1.49 15.34
C LYS A 156 5.94 2.52 15.70
N GLU A 157 6.28 3.54 16.49
CA GLU A 157 5.34 4.61 16.83
C GLU A 157 4.90 5.43 15.60
N MET A 158 5.80 5.67 14.66
CA MET A 158 5.43 6.27 13.38
C MET A 158 4.38 5.44 12.65
N ILE A 159 4.59 4.13 12.53
CA ILE A 159 3.66 3.22 11.85
C ILE A 159 2.33 3.13 12.61
N LEU A 160 2.36 3.04 13.93
CA LEU A 160 1.17 2.89 14.78
C LEU A 160 0.21 4.09 14.74
N GLY A 161 0.70 5.30 14.42
CA GLY A 161 -0.17 6.47 14.36
C GLY A 161 0.48 7.73 13.80
N GLY A 162 1.76 7.96 14.08
CA GLY A 162 2.44 9.21 13.72
C GLY A 162 2.38 9.54 12.23
N ASN A 163 2.52 8.53 11.37
CA ASN A 163 2.43 8.72 9.91
C ASN A 163 1.02 9.11 9.45
N ALA A 164 -0.01 8.52 10.07
CA ALA A 164 -1.39 8.85 9.74
C ALA A 164 -1.73 10.29 10.17
N GLU A 165 -1.28 10.71 11.35
CA GLU A 165 -1.44 12.08 11.83
C GLU A 165 -0.77 13.09 10.88
N GLU A 166 0.47 12.79 10.43
CA GLU A 166 1.19 13.63 9.48
C GLU A 166 0.50 13.67 8.11
N LEU A 167 0.12 12.49 7.58
CA LEU A 167 -0.52 12.38 6.27
C LEU A 167 -1.86 13.11 6.20
N LEU A 168 -2.64 13.05 7.27
CA LEU A 168 -3.98 13.64 7.36
C LEU A 168 -3.98 15.10 7.87
N GLY A 169 -2.84 15.59 8.36
CA GLY A 169 -2.72 16.95 8.88
C GLY A 169 -3.53 17.19 10.14
N ILE A 170 -3.64 16.20 11.03
CA ILE A 170 -4.44 16.28 12.26
C ILE A 170 -3.60 16.53 13.54
N ARG A 171 -2.35 16.89 13.37
CA ARG A 171 -1.45 17.41 14.43
C ARG A 171 -1.51 18.92 14.50
#